data_6d75547ac02fd4c154ac9e7ed78e58de
#
_entry.id   6d75547ac02fd4c154ac9e7ed78e58de
#
_cell.length_a   1.000
_cell.length_b   1.000
_cell.length_c   1.000
_cell.angle_alpha   90.00
_cell.angle_beta   90.00
_cell.angle_gamma   90.00
#
_symmetry.space_group_name_H-M   'P 1'
#
loop_
_entity.id
_entity.type
_entity.pdbx_description
1 polymer ?
#
loop_
_entity_poly.entity_id
_entity_poly.type
_entity_poly.pdbx_seq_one_letter_code
_entity_poly.pdbx_strand_id
1 'polypeptide(L)'
;MSERQVIEAKIDAAASRRKLQLGWRNMWLGLLIGACLWLASLAVYKLAPVPQSSLIWVGAIGLALPLAGLLFGLARRFAGSDTARWLDREIGLKERLSTAVELSDNSAKNSAWSALVISDAANAAGEIEPKKLLPLRLPTVCHWTLLVLAACVGLGFVPEHRSQAHLDQQRDSAIIGDVGQNLAALTKLQVEISPPHFESTEDALESVQELGREFIKGRLVRDKALAKLSRLAERLRDQSSKL
;
A
#
# COMPACT_ATOMS: atom_id res chain seq x y z
N MET A 1 -22.63 35.07 24.19
CA MET A 1 -21.58 34.07 24.46
C MET A 1 -20.83 34.52 25.68
N SER A 2 -20.53 33.63 26.63
CA SER A 2 -19.66 33.98 27.76
C SER A 2 -18.23 34.18 27.27
N GLU A 3 -17.46 35.03 27.94
CA GLU A 3 -16.05 35.30 27.60
C GLU A 3 -15.21 34.00 27.49
N ARG A 4 -15.48 33.05 28.39
CA ARG A 4 -14.87 31.67 28.35
C ARG A 4 -15.19 30.95 27.05
N GLN A 5 -16.45 30.98 26.61
CA GLN A 5 -16.85 30.31 25.37
C GLN A 5 -16.16 30.90 24.14
N VAL A 6 -15.87 32.21 24.15
CA VAL A 6 -15.11 32.85 23.08
C VAL A 6 -13.67 32.36 23.02
N ILE A 7 -13.01 32.26 24.19
CA ILE A 7 -11.64 31.76 24.30
C ILE A 7 -11.56 30.29 23.85
N GLU A 8 -12.43 29.42 24.39
CA GLU A 8 -12.49 27.98 24.04
C GLU A 8 -12.75 27.78 22.53
N ALA A 9 -13.73 28.49 21.96
CA ALA A 9 -14.04 28.37 20.54
C ALA A 9 -12.85 28.77 19.65
N LYS A 10 -12.08 29.78 20.03
CA LYS A 10 -10.89 30.20 19.25
C LYS A 10 -9.72 29.20 19.41
N ILE A 11 -9.52 28.67 20.59
CA ILE A 11 -8.49 27.62 20.85
C ILE A 11 -8.84 26.35 20.06
N ASP A 12 -10.11 25.92 20.09
CA ASP A 12 -10.56 24.74 19.35
C ASP A 12 -10.45 24.93 17.84
N ALA A 13 -10.77 26.11 17.34
CA ALA A 13 -10.57 26.44 15.93
C ALA A 13 -9.09 26.42 15.53
N ALA A 14 -8.20 26.92 16.39
CA ALA A 14 -6.75 26.87 16.16
C ALA A 14 -6.21 25.42 16.24
N ALA A 15 -6.67 24.64 17.23
CA ALA A 15 -6.31 23.24 17.39
C ALA A 15 -6.72 22.40 16.17
N SER A 16 -7.94 22.59 15.66
CA SER A 16 -8.46 21.91 14.48
C SER A 16 -7.62 22.20 13.24
N ARG A 17 -7.24 23.47 13.04
CA ARG A 17 -6.37 23.85 11.93
C ARG A 17 -4.96 23.31 12.05
N ARG A 18 -4.41 23.28 13.25
CA ARG A 18 -3.11 22.68 13.51
C ARG A 18 -3.10 21.17 13.23
N LYS A 19 -4.19 20.45 13.60
CA LYS A 19 -4.41 19.05 13.23
C LYS A 19 -4.43 18.87 11.70
N LEU A 20 -5.19 19.71 11.01
CA LEU A 20 -5.30 19.65 9.55
C LEU A 20 -3.96 19.91 8.87
N GLN A 21 -3.21 20.92 9.32
CA GLN A 21 -1.89 21.23 8.78
C GLN A 21 -0.89 20.09 9.01
N LEU A 22 -0.92 19.47 10.20
CA LEU A 22 -0.08 18.31 10.49
C LEU A 22 -0.47 17.11 9.64
N GLY A 23 -1.77 16.84 9.52
CA GLY A 23 -2.31 15.78 8.65
C GLY A 23 -1.91 15.98 7.19
N TRP A 24 -2.04 17.21 6.69
CA TRP A 24 -1.64 17.60 5.35
C TRP A 24 -0.15 17.33 5.09
N ARG A 25 0.72 17.76 6.01
CA ARG A 25 2.16 17.52 5.92
C ARG A 25 2.51 16.03 5.95
N ASN A 26 1.90 15.29 6.86
CA ASN A 26 2.13 13.86 7.01
C ASN A 26 1.59 13.07 5.80
N MET A 27 0.50 13.51 5.19
CA MET A 27 -0.01 12.92 3.94
C MET A 27 1.02 13.04 2.81
N TRP A 28 1.62 14.22 2.63
CA TRP A 28 2.67 14.42 1.61
C TRP A 28 3.93 13.61 1.90
N LEU A 29 4.32 13.47 3.17
CA LEU A 29 5.43 12.59 3.58
C LEU A 29 5.11 11.13 3.28
N GLY A 30 3.90 10.67 3.61
CA GLY A 30 3.45 9.31 3.29
C GLY A 30 3.44 9.05 1.79
N LEU A 31 3.00 10.03 0.99
CA LEU A 31 2.99 9.95 -0.47
C LEU A 31 4.42 9.87 -1.03
N LEU A 32 5.36 10.66 -0.49
CA LEU A 32 6.77 10.58 -0.88
C LEU A 32 7.37 9.20 -0.60
N ILE A 33 7.17 8.68 0.61
CA ILE A 33 7.66 7.36 0.99
C ILE A 33 7.04 6.28 0.10
N GLY A 34 5.72 6.33 -0.11
CA GLY A 34 5.02 5.41 -1.00
C GLY A 34 5.53 5.45 -2.44
N ALA A 35 5.75 6.65 -2.98
CA ALA A 35 6.30 6.84 -4.32
C ALA A 35 7.75 6.32 -4.45
N CYS A 36 8.59 6.53 -3.43
CA CYS A 36 9.96 5.98 -3.40
C CYS A 36 9.96 4.45 -3.36
N LEU A 37 9.08 3.84 -2.54
CA LEU A 37 8.92 2.38 -2.49
C LEU A 37 8.44 1.82 -3.83
N TRP A 38 7.49 2.49 -4.46
CA TRP A 38 7.00 2.12 -5.78
C TRP A 38 8.09 2.22 -6.85
N LEU A 39 8.87 3.30 -6.85
CA LEU A 39 9.99 3.50 -7.78
C LEU A 39 11.05 2.41 -7.60
N ALA A 40 11.43 2.11 -6.37
CA ALA A 40 12.37 1.03 -6.07
C ALA A 40 11.84 -0.32 -6.53
N SER A 41 10.56 -0.61 -6.28
CA SER A 41 9.91 -1.85 -6.72
C SER A 41 9.87 -1.97 -8.24
N LEU A 42 9.58 -0.87 -8.97
CA LEU A 42 9.63 -0.83 -10.43
C LEU A 42 11.04 -1.07 -10.96
N ALA A 43 12.05 -0.48 -10.33
CA ALA A 43 13.44 -0.69 -10.72
C ALA A 43 13.84 -2.17 -10.54
N VAL A 44 13.51 -2.76 -9.39
CA VAL A 44 13.77 -4.19 -9.13
C VAL A 44 13.00 -5.07 -10.11
N TYR A 45 11.73 -4.77 -10.38
CA TYR A 45 10.90 -5.54 -11.32
C TYR A 45 11.48 -5.54 -12.76
N LYS A 46 12.10 -4.42 -13.19
CA LYS A 46 12.71 -4.32 -14.52
C LYS A 46 14.06 -5.01 -14.62
N LEU A 47 14.79 -5.12 -13.53
CA LEU A 47 16.12 -5.73 -13.49
C LEU A 47 16.09 -7.22 -13.10
N ALA A 48 15.12 -7.62 -12.26
CA ALA A 48 15.01 -8.96 -11.70
C ALA A 48 13.70 -9.65 -12.11
N PRO A 49 13.67 -10.97 -12.25
CA PRO A 49 12.49 -11.76 -12.57
C PRO A 49 11.57 -11.89 -11.32
N VAL A 50 10.91 -10.81 -10.94
CA VAL A 50 9.99 -10.78 -9.80
C VAL A 50 8.56 -11.03 -10.28
N PRO A 51 7.74 -11.81 -9.58
CA PRO A 51 6.35 -12.07 -9.97
C PRO A 51 5.53 -10.79 -9.95
N GLN A 52 4.63 -10.63 -10.91
CA GLN A 52 3.79 -9.44 -11.07
C GLN A 52 2.91 -9.16 -9.83
N SER A 53 2.56 -10.20 -9.07
CA SER A 53 1.79 -10.07 -7.83
C SER A 53 2.48 -9.19 -6.78
N SER A 54 3.82 -9.16 -6.73
CA SER A 54 4.55 -8.31 -5.78
C SER A 54 4.35 -6.82 -6.02
N LEU A 55 4.21 -6.39 -7.29
CA LEU A 55 3.91 -5.00 -7.63
C LEU A 55 2.55 -4.55 -7.08
N ILE A 56 1.53 -5.41 -7.14
CA ILE A 56 0.20 -5.10 -6.62
C ILE A 56 0.26 -4.82 -5.12
N TRP A 57 0.98 -5.65 -4.36
CA TRP A 57 1.14 -5.46 -2.91
C TRP A 57 1.90 -4.19 -2.57
N VAL A 58 2.99 -3.90 -3.26
CA VAL A 58 3.75 -2.66 -3.05
C VAL A 58 2.91 -1.44 -3.43
N GLY A 59 2.13 -1.50 -4.50
CA GLY A 59 1.19 -0.45 -4.89
C GLY A 59 0.12 -0.20 -3.84
N ALA A 60 -0.48 -1.25 -3.29
CA ALA A 60 -1.48 -1.15 -2.23
C ALA A 60 -0.88 -0.50 -0.96
N ILE A 61 0.31 -0.92 -0.54
CA ILE A 61 1.04 -0.31 0.59
C ILE A 61 1.35 1.16 0.29
N GLY A 62 1.87 1.46 -0.90
CA GLY A 62 2.20 2.82 -1.33
C GLY A 62 1.00 3.76 -1.29
N LEU A 63 -0.19 3.28 -1.63
CA LEU A 63 -1.45 4.04 -1.57
C LEU A 63 -1.98 4.18 -0.13
N ALA A 64 -1.75 3.20 0.73
CA ALA A 64 -2.18 3.24 2.13
C ALA A 64 -1.37 4.23 2.97
N LEU A 65 -0.07 4.44 2.68
CA LEU A 65 0.81 5.31 3.44
C LEU A 65 0.34 6.78 3.54
N PRO A 66 -0.09 7.46 2.48
CA PRO A 66 -0.60 8.83 2.58
C PRO A 66 -1.88 8.91 3.39
N LEU A 67 -2.78 7.91 3.28
CA LEU A 67 -3.99 7.83 4.09
C LEU A 67 -3.66 7.63 5.57
N ALA A 68 -2.75 6.73 5.89
CA ALA A 68 -2.26 6.51 7.25
C ALA A 68 -1.61 7.78 7.82
N GLY A 69 -0.79 8.49 7.05
CA GLY A 69 -0.18 9.75 7.43
C GLY A 69 -1.22 10.85 7.74
N LEU A 70 -2.25 10.96 6.92
CA LEU A 70 -3.36 11.88 7.12
C LEU A 70 -4.13 11.55 8.41
N LEU A 71 -4.53 10.29 8.58
CA LEU A 71 -5.27 9.82 9.75
C LEU A 71 -4.45 10.02 11.04
N PHE A 72 -3.16 9.69 11.02
CA PHE A 72 -2.27 9.89 12.16
C PHE A 72 -2.16 11.37 12.56
N GLY A 73 -2.08 12.28 11.58
CA GLY A 73 -2.07 13.72 11.83
C GLY A 73 -3.38 14.24 12.43
N LEU A 74 -4.52 13.75 11.93
CA LEU A 74 -5.85 14.13 12.43
C LEU A 74 -6.18 13.50 13.80
N ALA A 75 -5.71 12.28 14.05
CA ALA A 75 -5.92 11.58 15.32
C ALA A 75 -5.14 12.19 16.49
N ARG A 76 -4.12 12.99 16.21
CA ARG A 76 -3.32 13.63 17.25
C ARG A 76 -4.16 14.64 18.03
N ARG A 77 -4.30 14.39 19.32
CA ARG A 77 -4.99 15.31 20.24
C ARG A 77 -4.02 16.37 20.72
N PHE A 78 -4.40 17.62 20.57
CA PHE A 78 -3.70 18.75 21.20
C PHE A 78 -4.51 19.17 22.42
N ALA A 79 -3.88 19.23 23.59
CA ALA A 79 -4.52 19.76 24.78
C ALA A 79 -4.83 21.25 24.57
N GLY A 80 -5.92 21.73 25.15
CA GLY A 80 -6.32 23.14 25.07
C GLY A 80 -5.24 24.06 25.62
N SER A 81 -4.61 23.69 26.75
CA SER A 81 -3.50 24.41 27.36
C SER A 81 -2.26 24.51 26.45
N ASP A 82 -1.89 23.41 25.75
CA ASP A 82 -0.76 23.42 24.82
C ASP A 82 -1.05 24.30 23.60
N THR A 83 -2.29 24.31 23.14
CA THR A 83 -2.71 25.16 22.02
C THR A 83 -2.74 26.62 22.41
N ALA A 84 -3.21 26.95 23.63
CA ALA A 84 -3.18 28.30 24.16
C ALA A 84 -1.75 28.85 24.27
N ARG A 85 -0.83 28.07 24.87
CA ARG A 85 0.60 28.43 24.97
C ARG A 85 1.28 28.59 23.61
N TRP A 86 0.87 27.77 22.62
CA TRP A 86 1.38 27.91 21.26
C TRP A 86 0.86 29.20 20.61
N LEU A 87 -0.43 29.54 20.76
CA LEU A 87 -1.03 30.78 20.26
C LEU A 87 -0.38 32.01 20.90
N ASP A 88 -0.17 31.98 22.23
CA ASP A 88 0.48 33.05 22.96
C ASP A 88 1.89 33.36 22.42
N ARG A 89 2.67 32.32 22.05
CA ARG A 89 4.00 32.48 21.46
C ARG A 89 3.95 33.02 20.04
N GLU A 90 3.04 32.51 19.22
CA GLU A 90 2.98 32.84 17.79
C GLU A 90 2.52 34.29 17.58
N ILE A 91 1.61 34.76 18.43
CA ILE A 91 1.01 36.09 18.34
C ILE A 91 1.72 37.10 19.27
N GLY A 92 2.49 36.60 20.23
CA GLY A 92 3.18 37.45 21.21
C GLY A 92 2.26 37.98 22.31
N LEU A 93 1.24 37.22 22.70
CA LEU A 93 0.21 37.62 23.70
C LEU A 93 0.69 37.58 25.15
N LYS A 94 1.96 37.28 25.39
CA LYS A 94 2.55 37.27 26.76
C LYS A 94 1.77 36.40 27.74
N GLU A 95 1.45 35.20 27.35
CA GLU A 95 0.77 34.14 28.17
C GLU A 95 -0.66 34.47 28.63
N ARG A 96 -1.37 35.43 28.01
CA ARG A 96 -2.72 35.83 28.37
C ARG A 96 -3.73 34.70 28.19
N LEU A 97 -3.66 33.95 27.06
CA LEU A 97 -4.58 32.85 26.76
C LEU A 97 -4.31 31.64 27.67
N SER A 98 -3.04 31.27 27.83
CA SER A 98 -2.67 30.13 28.66
C SER A 98 -3.03 30.35 30.12
N THR A 99 -2.80 31.55 30.65
CA THR A 99 -3.20 31.93 32.02
C THR A 99 -4.72 31.91 32.19
N ALA A 100 -5.48 32.43 31.24
CA ALA A 100 -6.93 32.39 31.27
C ALA A 100 -7.51 30.97 31.26
N VAL A 101 -6.93 30.05 30.48
CA VAL A 101 -7.29 28.62 30.47
C VAL A 101 -6.99 27.98 31.80
N GLU A 102 -5.82 28.17 32.36
CA GLU A 102 -5.43 27.62 33.68
C GLU A 102 -6.31 28.15 34.84
N LEU A 103 -6.70 29.41 34.79
CA LEU A 103 -7.64 29.98 35.76
C LEU A 103 -9.06 29.45 35.58
N SER A 104 -9.48 29.16 34.35
CA SER A 104 -10.79 28.60 34.08
C SER A 104 -10.94 27.16 34.56
N ASP A 105 -9.86 26.37 34.49
CA ASP A 105 -9.83 24.96 34.95
C ASP A 105 -9.76 24.87 36.48
N ASN A 106 -9.14 25.85 37.15
CA ASN A 106 -9.07 25.92 38.59
C ASN A 106 -10.31 26.66 39.17
N SER A 107 -11.45 25.97 39.27
CA SER A 107 -12.72 26.50 39.75
C SER A 107 -12.72 27.12 41.18
N ALA A 108 -11.63 27.05 41.90
CA ALA A 108 -11.49 27.47 43.28
C ALA A 108 -11.23 28.96 43.53
N LYS A 109 -11.01 29.76 42.49
CA LYS A 109 -10.65 31.18 42.63
C LYS A 109 -11.57 32.10 41.81
N ASN A 110 -12.86 32.15 42.19
CA ASN A 110 -13.74 33.25 41.77
C ASN A 110 -13.34 34.56 42.47
N SER A 111 -12.23 35.13 42.07
CA SER A 111 -11.83 36.45 42.52
C SER A 111 -12.13 37.47 41.42
N ALA A 112 -12.40 38.70 41.78
CA ALA A 112 -12.60 39.81 40.81
C ALA A 112 -11.44 39.91 39.85
N TRP A 113 -10.23 39.51 40.27
CA TRP A 113 -9.02 39.51 39.48
C TRP A 113 -9.07 38.42 38.36
N SER A 114 -9.60 37.22 38.64
CA SER A 114 -9.74 36.18 37.59
C SER A 114 -10.70 36.56 36.49
N ALA A 115 -11.77 37.29 36.85
CA ALA A 115 -12.68 37.83 35.84
C ALA A 115 -12.02 38.85 34.92
N LEU A 116 -11.19 39.76 35.45
CA LEU A 116 -10.43 40.71 34.65
C LEU A 116 -9.44 40.05 33.69
N VAL A 117 -8.72 39.01 34.14
CA VAL A 117 -7.80 38.27 33.28
C VAL A 117 -8.54 37.54 32.16
N ILE A 118 -9.67 36.92 32.47
CA ILE A 118 -10.49 36.23 31.47
C ILE A 118 -11.06 37.23 30.45
N SER A 119 -11.51 38.42 30.89
CA SER A 119 -12.04 39.42 29.96
C SER A 119 -10.94 39.99 29.06
N ASP A 120 -9.75 40.27 29.59
CA ASP A 120 -8.58 40.70 28.79
C ASP A 120 -8.18 39.66 27.75
N ALA A 121 -8.13 38.38 28.17
CA ALA A 121 -7.85 37.28 27.27
C ALA A 121 -8.94 37.07 26.21
N ALA A 122 -10.21 37.27 26.55
CA ALA A 122 -11.34 37.18 25.61
C ALA A 122 -11.27 38.28 24.55
N ASN A 123 -10.94 39.51 24.93
CA ASN A 123 -10.71 40.61 23.99
C ASN A 123 -9.54 40.30 23.05
N ALA A 124 -8.41 39.85 23.58
CA ALA A 124 -7.26 39.43 22.79
C ALA A 124 -7.61 38.27 21.83
N ALA A 125 -8.37 37.28 22.33
CA ALA A 125 -8.86 36.16 21.53
C ALA A 125 -9.79 36.59 20.40
N GLY A 126 -10.58 37.64 20.60
CA GLY A 126 -11.49 38.18 19.60
C GLY A 126 -10.79 38.62 18.31
N GLU A 127 -9.59 39.19 18.45
CA GLU A 127 -8.77 39.64 17.31
C GLU A 127 -8.08 38.53 16.55
N ILE A 128 -8.04 37.30 17.11
CA ILE A 128 -7.36 36.17 16.51
C ILE A 128 -8.17 35.61 15.34
N GLU A 129 -7.57 35.60 14.15
CA GLU A 129 -8.09 34.91 12.98
C GLU A 129 -7.24 33.64 12.72
N PRO A 130 -7.69 32.44 13.16
CA PRO A 130 -6.94 31.18 13.00
C PRO A 130 -6.62 30.86 11.54
N LYS A 131 -7.41 31.39 10.59
CA LYS A 131 -7.22 31.21 9.14
C LYS A 131 -5.97 31.93 8.63
N LYS A 132 -5.65 33.08 9.14
CA LYS A 132 -4.48 33.87 8.73
C LYS A 132 -3.20 33.35 9.39
N LEU A 133 -3.31 32.85 10.62
CA LEU A 133 -2.16 32.32 11.38
C LEU A 133 -1.65 30.98 10.82
N LEU A 134 -2.55 30.10 10.40
CA LEU A 134 -2.25 28.77 9.89
C LEU A 134 -2.73 28.61 8.44
N PRO A 135 -2.07 29.27 7.47
CA PRO A 135 -2.38 29.05 6.07
C PRO A 135 -1.97 27.62 5.68
N LEU A 136 -2.85 26.92 4.94
CA LEU A 136 -2.53 25.64 4.32
C LEU A 136 -1.57 25.90 3.14
N ARG A 137 -0.29 25.94 3.43
CA ARG A 137 0.74 26.04 2.39
C ARG A 137 1.17 24.66 1.94
N LEU A 138 1.53 24.54 0.67
CA LEU A 138 2.15 23.32 0.15
C LEU A 138 3.51 23.12 0.85
N PRO A 139 3.73 21.97 1.49
CA PRO A 139 5.01 21.71 2.10
C PRO A 139 6.10 21.55 1.04
N THR A 140 7.33 21.89 1.35
CA THR A 140 8.49 21.70 0.45
C THR A 140 8.65 20.25 -0.04
N VAL A 141 8.16 19.29 0.75
CA VAL A 141 8.10 17.85 0.40
C VAL A 141 7.29 17.61 -0.88
N CYS A 142 6.32 18.47 -1.21
CA CYS A 142 5.50 18.34 -2.41
C CYS A 142 6.34 18.33 -3.70
N HIS A 143 7.37 19.17 -3.80
CA HIS A 143 8.25 19.23 -4.98
C HIS A 143 9.01 17.92 -5.18
N TRP A 144 9.56 17.36 -4.11
CA TRP A 144 10.24 16.07 -4.14
C TRP A 144 9.30 14.93 -4.50
N THR A 145 8.08 14.96 -3.97
CA THR A 145 7.06 13.96 -4.30
C THR A 145 6.71 13.98 -5.78
N LEU A 146 6.50 15.17 -6.35
CA LEU A 146 6.20 15.34 -7.78
C LEU A 146 7.38 14.86 -8.65
N LEU A 147 8.62 15.15 -8.25
CA LEU A 147 9.81 14.70 -8.97
C LEU A 147 9.91 13.16 -8.97
N VAL A 148 9.70 12.52 -7.81
CA VAL A 148 9.70 11.06 -7.71
C VAL A 148 8.58 10.44 -8.53
N LEU A 149 7.35 11.02 -8.50
CA LEU A 149 6.24 10.56 -9.32
C LEU A 149 6.55 10.69 -10.83
N ALA A 150 7.15 11.80 -11.25
CA ALA A 150 7.59 11.97 -12.64
C ALA A 150 8.63 10.90 -13.02
N ALA A 151 9.57 10.60 -12.12
CA ALA A 151 10.54 9.51 -12.32
C ALA A 151 9.87 8.15 -12.43
N CYS A 152 8.83 7.87 -11.62
CA CYS A 152 8.04 6.63 -11.72
C CYS A 152 7.37 6.50 -13.09
N VAL A 153 6.76 7.58 -13.57
CA VAL A 153 6.14 7.61 -14.90
C VAL A 153 7.20 7.40 -15.99
N GLY A 154 8.33 8.11 -15.93
CA GLY A 154 9.44 7.94 -16.88
C GLY A 154 9.97 6.50 -16.89
N LEU A 155 10.18 5.91 -15.71
CA LEU A 155 10.64 4.53 -15.61
C LEU A 155 9.59 3.53 -16.15
N GLY A 156 8.30 3.86 -16.07
CA GLY A 156 7.22 3.07 -16.66
C GLY A 156 7.34 2.90 -18.16
N PHE A 157 7.78 3.93 -18.88
CA PHE A 157 7.96 3.89 -20.34
C PHE A 157 9.25 3.19 -20.80
N VAL A 158 10.22 2.96 -19.91
CA VAL A 158 11.45 2.23 -20.28
C VAL A 158 11.10 0.77 -20.58
N PRO A 159 11.54 0.20 -21.71
CA PRO A 159 11.28 -1.21 -22.03
C PRO A 159 11.88 -2.14 -20.98
N GLU A 160 11.21 -3.28 -20.76
CA GLU A 160 11.65 -4.28 -19.78
C GLU A 160 12.92 -4.98 -20.26
N HIS A 161 14.01 -4.86 -19.52
CA HIS A 161 15.26 -5.59 -19.78
C HIS A 161 15.25 -6.96 -19.07
N ARG A 162 14.13 -7.68 -19.17
CA ARG A 162 14.05 -9.03 -18.62
C ARG A 162 15.00 -9.94 -19.38
N SER A 163 15.78 -10.71 -18.63
CA SER A 163 16.65 -11.74 -19.22
C SER A 163 15.83 -12.64 -20.16
N GLN A 164 16.30 -12.84 -21.39
CA GLN A 164 15.65 -13.73 -22.36
C GLN A 164 15.40 -15.12 -21.76
N ALA A 165 16.32 -15.58 -20.91
CA ALA A 165 16.19 -16.83 -20.19
C ALA A 165 14.93 -16.91 -19.32
N HIS A 166 14.47 -15.79 -18.71
CA HIS A 166 13.25 -15.78 -17.90
C HIS A 166 11.98 -15.77 -18.76
N LEU A 167 12.01 -15.06 -19.88
CA LEU A 167 10.90 -15.08 -20.85
C LEU A 167 10.76 -16.48 -21.48
N ASP A 168 11.86 -17.14 -21.78
CA ASP A 168 11.88 -18.51 -22.29
C ASP A 168 11.36 -19.48 -21.23
N GLN A 169 11.75 -19.32 -19.98
CA GLN A 169 11.25 -20.16 -18.89
C GLN A 169 9.74 -19.98 -18.64
N GLN A 170 9.21 -18.77 -18.77
CA GLN A 170 7.77 -18.53 -18.70
C GLN A 170 7.02 -19.15 -19.89
N ARG A 171 7.56 -19.03 -21.11
CA ARG A 171 7.02 -19.68 -22.32
C ARG A 171 7.04 -21.18 -22.19
N ASP A 172 8.16 -21.74 -21.75
CA ASP A 172 8.31 -23.19 -21.56
C ASP A 172 7.31 -23.72 -20.51
N SER A 173 7.11 -23.01 -19.40
CA SER A 173 6.12 -23.41 -18.40
C SER A 173 4.68 -23.34 -18.89
N ALA A 174 4.35 -22.35 -19.73
CA ALA A 174 3.04 -22.23 -20.36
C ALA A 174 2.80 -23.38 -21.36
N ILE A 175 3.81 -23.70 -22.21
CA ILE A 175 3.75 -24.82 -23.17
C ILE A 175 3.59 -26.15 -22.44
N ILE A 176 4.37 -26.37 -21.35
CA ILE A 176 4.26 -27.60 -20.54
C ILE A 176 2.86 -27.73 -19.95
N GLY A 177 2.28 -26.64 -19.45
CA GLY A 177 0.92 -26.63 -18.91
C GLY A 177 -0.14 -26.96 -19.98
N ASP A 178 0.00 -26.41 -21.18
CA ASP A 178 -0.89 -26.64 -22.30
C ASP A 178 -0.82 -28.09 -22.80
N VAL A 179 0.40 -28.62 -22.92
CA VAL A 179 0.61 -30.04 -23.22
C VAL A 179 -0.01 -30.94 -22.15
N GLY A 180 0.12 -30.58 -20.87
CA GLY A 180 -0.50 -31.30 -19.78
C GLY A 180 -2.04 -31.35 -19.87
N GLN A 181 -2.68 -30.22 -20.22
CA GLN A 181 -4.12 -30.14 -20.43
C GLN A 181 -4.57 -30.99 -21.62
N ASN A 182 -3.83 -30.92 -22.73
CA ASN A 182 -4.11 -31.71 -23.92
C ASN A 182 -3.98 -33.21 -23.67
N LEU A 183 -2.93 -33.65 -22.95
CA LEU A 183 -2.78 -35.06 -22.55
C LEU A 183 -3.95 -35.51 -21.68
N ALA A 184 -4.34 -34.73 -20.69
CA ALA A 184 -5.45 -35.08 -19.81
C ALA A 184 -6.81 -35.15 -20.59
N ALA A 185 -7.00 -34.23 -21.54
CA ALA A 185 -8.20 -34.22 -22.38
C ALA A 185 -8.22 -35.43 -23.32
N LEU A 186 -7.12 -35.75 -23.98
CA LEU A 186 -7.02 -36.92 -24.87
C LEU A 186 -7.24 -38.24 -24.11
N THR A 187 -6.63 -38.36 -22.90
CA THR A 187 -6.82 -39.54 -22.07
C THR A 187 -8.30 -39.72 -21.68
N LYS A 188 -8.99 -38.65 -21.32
CA LYS A 188 -10.41 -38.67 -20.99
C LYS A 188 -11.26 -39.08 -22.17
N LEU A 189 -10.99 -38.51 -23.35
CA LEU A 189 -11.69 -38.88 -24.59
C LEU A 189 -11.46 -40.35 -24.97
N GLN A 190 -10.22 -40.83 -24.81
CA GLN A 190 -9.92 -42.23 -25.13
C GLN A 190 -10.63 -43.21 -24.22
N VAL A 191 -10.73 -42.93 -22.93
CA VAL A 191 -11.51 -43.73 -21.96
C VAL A 191 -13.02 -43.73 -22.30
N GLU A 192 -13.51 -42.59 -22.77
CA GLU A 192 -14.95 -42.44 -23.11
C GLU A 192 -15.32 -43.17 -24.42
N ILE A 193 -14.44 -43.14 -25.42
CA ILE A 193 -14.68 -43.77 -26.74
C ILE A 193 -14.40 -45.27 -26.74
N SER A 194 -13.36 -45.70 -26.06
CA SER A 194 -12.90 -47.10 -26.01
C SER A 194 -12.50 -47.46 -24.60
N PRO A 195 -13.42 -47.97 -23.75
CA PRO A 195 -13.06 -48.41 -22.42
C PRO A 195 -12.00 -49.52 -22.51
N PRO A 196 -10.98 -49.49 -21.67
CA PRO A 196 -9.88 -50.43 -21.71
C PRO A 196 -10.39 -51.84 -21.41
N HIS A 197 -10.04 -52.78 -22.27
CA HIS A 197 -10.42 -54.21 -22.12
C HIS A 197 -9.32 -55.04 -21.52
N PHE A 198 -8.12 -54.47 -21.39
CA PHE A 198 -6.93 -55.15 -20.86
C PHE A 198 -6.31 -54.31 -19.73
N GLU A 199 -5.90 -54.97 -18.65
CA GLU A 199 -5.26 -54.38 -17.46
C GLU A 199 -4.02 -53.57 -17.83
N SER A 200 -3.20 -54.01 -18.79
CA SER A 200 -2.03 -53.27 -19.31
C SER A 200 -2.39 -51.96 -20.00
N THR A 201 -3.57 -51.81 -20.53
CA THR A 201 -4.05 -50.54 -21.18
C THR A 201 -4.53 -49.57 -20.14
N GLU A 202 -5.13 -50.02 -19.05
CA GLU A 202 -5.50 -49.18 -17.89
C GLU A 202 -4.27 -48.55 -17.24
N ASP A 203 -3.24 -49.33 -16.94
CA ASP A 203 -1.97 -48.88 -16.35
C ASP A 203 -1.29 -47.84 -17.25
N ALA A 204 -1.33 -48.03 -18.57
CA ALA A 204 -0.78 -47.09 -19.53
C ALA A 204 -1.55 -45.75 -19.52
N LEU A 205 -2.87 -45.75 -19.52
CA LEU A 205 -3.71 -44.56 -19.47
C LEU A 205 -3.57 -43.83 -18.16
N GLU A 206 -3.47 -44.53 -17.03
CA GLU A 206 -3.22 -43.94 -15.71
C GLU A 206 -1.88 -43.22 -15.68
N SER A 207 -0.82 -43.85 -16.21
CA SER A 207 0.51 -43.21 -16.30
C SER A 207 0.52 -41.93 -17.13
N VAL A 208 -0.25 -41.89 -18.25
CA VAL A 208 -0.41 -40.68 -19.08
C VAL A 208 -1.17 -39.58 -18.32
N GLN A 209 -2.24 -39.98 -17.63
CA GLN A 209 -3.05 -39.05 -16.85
C GLN A 209 -2.28 -38.45 -15.69
N GLU A 210 -1.48 -39.26 -14.98
CA GLU A 210 -0.63 -38.81 -13.89
C GLU A 210 0.42 -37.78 -14.38
N LEU A 211 1.07 -38.09 -15.50
CA LEU A 211 2.02 -37.17 -16.13
C LEU A 211 1.36 -35.86 -16.57
N GLY A 212 0.15 -35.94 -17.15
CA GLY A 212 -0.63 -34.74 -17.50
C GLY A 212 -0.95 -33.88 -16.29
N ARG A 213 -1.38 -34.48 -15.17
CA ARG A 213 -1.62 -33.77 -13.91
C ARG A 213 -0.34 -33.12 -13.33
N GLU A 214 0.80 -33.80 -13.44
CA GLU A 214 2.09 -33.27 -12.98
C GLU A 214 2.51 -32.06 -13.81
N PHE A 215 2.27 -32.07 -15.11
CA PHE A 215 2.53 -30.95 -16.02
C PHE A 215 1.64 -29.73 -15.72
N ILE A 216 0.37 -29.94 -15.43
CA ILE A 216 -0.57 -28.89 -15.06
C ILE A 216 -0.14 -28.19 -13.74
N LYS A 217 0.48 -28.92 -12.80
CA LYS A 217 1.01 -28.34 -11.56
C LYS A 217 2.18 -27.37 -11.76
N GLY A 218 2.74 -27.27 -12.97
CA GLY A 218 3.70 -26.25 -13.38
C GLY A 218 5.05 -26.24 -12.66
N ARG A 219 5.44 -27.35 -12.01
CA ARG A 219 6.68 -27.45 -11.20
C ARG A 219 7.88 -28.04 -11.96
N LEU A 220 7.71 -28.39 -13.23
CA LEU A 220 8.73 -29.07 -14.01
C LEU A 220 9.48 -28.10 -14.93
N VAL A 221 10.80 -28.20 -14.91
CA VAL A 221 11.67 -27.55 -15.88
C VAL A 221 11.63 -28.34 -17.19
N ARG A 222 11.76 -27.65 -18.35
CA ARG A 222 11.67 -28.22 -19.72
C ARG A 222 12.42 -29.55 -19.89
N ASP A 223 13.68 -29.62 -19.44
CA ASP A 223 14.51 -30.82 -19.60
C ASP A 223 13.95 -32.03 -18.86
N LYS A 224 13.41 -31.79 -17.65
CA LYS A 224 12.76 -32.86 -16.88
C LYS A 224 11.42 -33.29 -17.50
N ALA A 225 10.68 -32.34 -18.07
CA ALA A 225 9.43 -32.64 -18.76
C ALA A 225 9.68 -33.50 -20.01
N LEU A 226 10.67 -33.15 -20.83
CA LEU A 226 11.08 -33.91 -22.00
C LEU A 226 11.57 -35.29 -21.64
N ALA A 227 12.40 -35.42 -20.58
CA ALA A 227 12.89 -36.71 -20.11
C ALA A 227 11.77 -37.64 -19.60
N LYS A 228 10.74 -37.09 -18.96
CA LYS A 228 9.56 -37.85 -18.53
C LYS A 228 8.69 -38.28 -19.70
N LEU A 229 8.48 -37.41 -20.68
CA LEU A 229 7.73 -37.72 -21.91
C LEU A 229 8.42 -38.81 -22.72
N SER A 230 9.75 -38.72 -22.89
CA SER A 230 10.50 -39.75 -23.63
C SER A 230 10.43 -41.12 -22.97
N ARG A 231 10.56 -41.17 -21.63
CA ARG A 231 10.42 -42.43 -20.86
C ARG A 231 9.01 -43.02 -20.95
N LEU A 232 8.00 -42.19 -20.91
CA LEU A 232 6.62 -42.63 -21.07
C LEU A 232 6.38 -43.19 -22.47
N ALA A 233 6.85 -42.47 -23.50
CA ALA A 233 6.74 -42.92 -24.90
C ALA A 233 7.43 -44.26 -25.14
N GLU A 234 8.59 -44.45 -24.54
CA GLU A 234 9.34 -45.70 -24.63
C GLU A 234 8.59 -46.87 -23.94
N ARG A 235 8.05 -46.66 -22.75
CA ARG A 235 7.21 -47.65 -22.05
C ARG A 235 5.96 -48.04 -22.86
N LEU A 236 5.26 -47.06 -23.42
CA LEU A 236 4.10 -47.28 -24.24
C LEU A 236 4.43 -48.05 -25.51
N ARG A 237 5.59 -47.79 -26.12
CA ARG A 237 6.08 -48.51 -27.28
C ARG A 237 6.41 -49.97 -26.94
N ASP A 238 7.06 -50.20 -25.82
CA ASP A 238 7.38 -51.57 -25.36
C ASP A 238 6.13 -52.39 -25.03
N GLN A 239 5.09 -51.73 -24.45
CA GLN A 239 3.81 -52.39 -24.22
C GLN A 239 3.09 -52.72 -25.53
N SER A 240 3.08 -51.81 -26.50
CA SER A 240 2.45 -52.03 -27.79
C SER A 240 3.11 -53.13 -28.62
N SER A 241 4.39 -53.40 -28.38
CA SER A 241 5.15 -54.46 -29.06
C SER A 241 4.92 -55.87 -28.45
N LYS A 242 4.30 -55.91 -27.25
CA LYS A 242 4.01 -57.17 -26.53
C LYS A 242 2.55 -57.61 -26.68
N LEU A 243 1.71 -56.78 -27.28
CA LEU A 243 0.34 -57.08 -27.66
C LEU A 243 0.28 -57.54 -29.11
#